data_a2c5a1f2485949263586bdfc1def1c99
#
_entry.id   a2c5a1f2485949263586bdfc1def1c99
#
_cell.length_a   1.000
_cell.length_b   1.000
_cell.length_c   1.000
_cell.angle_alpha   90.00
_cell.angle_beta   90.00
_cell.angle_gamma   90.00
#
_symmetry.space_group_name_H-M   'P 1'
#
loop_
_entity.id
_entity.type
_entity.pdbx_description
1 polymer ?
#
loop_
_entity_poly.entity_id
_entity_poly.type
_entity_poly.pdbx_seq_one_letter_code
_entity_poly.pdbx_strand_id
1 'polypeptide(L)'
;MKIGRRTLGMGTLATLAAGTAKAQTPVGAGGIPRNQTLICENPEGTVKNAGWFNIWAINAGGQSTGLHQLGMDTLWYIDPEQGINGVWENSLAAEKPLYNKDFTEMTVKVREGIHWSDGTPFSADDVVYTIETHLKTAGLRWSASVQISVESLTKTDANTVVFKLKKPNSRFHALFTVRWNAMWMMPKHVFEKAGDPLKFPFNPPVTLGAYTLHGFDPDGKWFTWQMRDDWQRTSLGKWGKPGPKYVSYIDPGPPDKRVIEQLNHQLDVIHDTSPEGMFTLAKQSKTSHGWFPSFPYAHPDPTLPAVLLNHQVAPFDKRDVRWALALLIDIKAVAMASYRGAATISALGVPPTGGYPKAYFDPMESWLKDFTVDTGKRQVKPYDPSIGGQIAGMLRPSLGNEIPTDPALIAAAFGRGWWKPDQQAAADLLERAGFSKRGDRWYMPDGKPFTVAITVEGDLRPTMTRAGTMVAQQWRQFGIDATTAVAQGTMNDRRAAGDYQAMIAWSVETWGGHPDLSFFLDSWQSDFVAKPGQIQAPRNWQRWSSPDLDKIIEAIRKIDFDDPKGIEYGLDYLKLAVREMPTIPLMSYNVFTVMDETYWTGYPNAVEAPYTDPVPNWGNTRYMMVKLKPKSA
;
A
#
# COMPACT_ATOMS: atom_id res chain seq x y z
N MET A 1 51.26 -30.16 -44.86
CA MET A 1 50.91 -28.78 -45.23
C MET A 1 51.20 -27.92 -44.02
N LYS A 2 52.22 -27.02 -44.06
CA LYS A 2 52.83 -26.34 -42.95
C LYS A 2 51.99 -25.14 -42.54
N ILE A 3 51.66 -25.01 -41.24
CA ILE A 3 51.01 -23.83 -40.65
C ILE A 3 52.08 -23.01 -39.94
N GLY A 4 52.30 -21.79 -40.43
CA GLY A 4 53.31 -20.87 -39.91
C GLY A 4 52.83 -20.14 -38.64
N ARG A 5 53.77 -20.05 -37.66
CA ARG A 5 53.69 -19.19 -36.49
C ARG A 5 53.85 -17.73 -36.89
N ARG A 6 52.95 -16.88 -36.44
CA ARG A 6 53.14 -15.42 -36.45
C ARG A 6 53.29 -14.89 -35.04
N THR A 7 54.32 -14.12 -34.93
CA THR A 7 54.93 -13.43 -33.78
C THR A 7 53.97 -12.49 -33.03
N LEU A 8 54.02 -12.54 -31.68
CA LEU A 8 53.47 -11.50 -30.82
C LEU A 8 54.32 -10.22 -30.90
N GLY A 9 53.69 -9.13 -31.31
CA GLY A 9 54.22 -7.79 -31.14
C GLY A 9 53.85 -7.21 -29.78
N MET A 10 54.83 -6.73 -29.02
CA MET A 10 54.68 -5.93 -27.80
C MET A 10 53.98 -4.62 -28.16
N GLY A 11 52.77 -4.42 -27.67
CA GLY A 11 52.06 -3.17 -27.74
C GLY A 11 52.16 -2.43 -26.40
N THR A 12 52.60 -1.23 -26.48
CA THR A 12 52.84 -0.18 -25.52
C THR A 12 51.71 -0.06 -24.48
N LEU A 13 52.10 -0.02 -23.18
CA LEU A 13 51.23 0.44 -22.09
C LEU A 13 50.78 1.89 -22.33
N ALA A 14 49.54 2.08 -22.67
CA ALA A 14 48.89 3.38 -22.63
C ALA A 14 48.44 3.62 -21.18
N THR A 15 49.09 4.52 -20.49
CA THR A 15 48.62 5.12 -19.21
C THR A 15 47.26 5.79 -19.46
N LEU A 16 46.21 5.14 -18.98
CA LEU A 16 44.90 5.77 -18.85
C LEU A 16 45.02 6.87 -17.77
N ALA A 17 45.10 8.11 -18.22
CA ALA A 17 44.87 9.26 -17.36
C ALA A 17 43.50 9.11 -16.73
N ALA A 18 43.46 9.06 -15.38
CA ALA A 18 42.24 9.19 -14.63
C ALA A 18 41.66 10.58 -14.88
N GLY A 19 40.82 10.67 -15.90
CA GLY A 19 39.94 11.82 -16.09
C GLY A 19 39.01 11.86 -14.88
N THR A 20 39.12 12.94 -14.08
CA THR A 20 38.09 13.28 -13.10
C THR A 20 36.75 13.29 -13.81
N ALA A 21 35.95 12.24 -13.57
CA ALA A 21 34.57 12.21 -14.00
C ALA A 21 33.90 13.44 -13.39
N LYS A 22 33.57 14.42 -14.22
CA LYS A 22 32.69 15.50 -13.82
C LYS A 22 31.42 14.82 -13.34
N ALA A 23 31.11 15.00 -12.04
CA ALA A 23 29.85 14.54 -11.50
C ALA A 23 28.74 15.05 -12.43
N GLN A 24 28.06 14.11 -13.09
CA GLN A 24 26.88 14.46 -13.87
C GLN A 24 25.93 15.17 -12.92
N THR A 25 25.45 16.35 -13.34
CA THR A 25 24.42 17.07 -12.57
C THR A 25 23.26 16.12 -12.36
N PRO A 26 22.80 15.92 -11.11
CA PRO A 26 21.68 15.02 -10.85
C PRO A 26 20.50 15.37 -11.75
N VAL A 27 19.82 14.38 -12.28
CA VAL A 27 18.60 14.56 -13.06
C VAL A 27 17.55 15.20 -12.15
N GLY A 28 17.31 16.50 -12.31
CA GLY A 28 16.42 17.33 -11.51
C GLY A 28 16.49 18.77 -12.04
N ALA A 29 15.74 19.69 -11.47
CA ALA A 29 15.80 21.09 -11.87
C ALA A 29 17.25 21.61 -11.76
N GLY A 30 17.86 21.93 -12.88
CA GLY A 30 19.26 22.36 -12.95
C GLY A 30 19.57 23.55 -12.02
N GLY A 31 20.77 23.53 -11.38
CA GLY A 31 21.22 24.59 -10.49
C GLY A 31 20.88 24.42 -9.00
N ILE A 32 20.22 23.33 -8.60
CA ILE A 32 19.91 23.05 -7.19
C ILE A 32 21.12 22.39 -6.50
N PRO A 33 21.56 22.88 -5.31
CA PRO A 33 22.70 22.28 -4.61
C PRO A 33 22.41 20.86 -4.14
N ARG A 34 23.30 19.91 -4.46
CA ARG A 34 23.16 18.48 -4.11
C ARG A 34 23.02 18.25 -2.60
N ASN A 35 23.80 18.95 -1.80
CA ASN A 35 23.78 18.87 -0.34
C ASN A 35 22.57 19.52 0.34
N GLN A 36 21.65 20.11 -0.43
CA GLN A 36 20.38 20.65 0.04
C GLN A 36 19.18 19.89 -0.54
N THR A 37 19.44 18.91 -1.41
CA THR A 37 18.41 18.17 -2.17
C THR A 37 18.39 16.71 -1.76
N LEU A 38 17.22 16.25 -1.29
CA LEU A 38 16.94 14.82 -1.14
C LEU A 38 16.40 14.31 -2.47
N ILE A 39 17.04 13.29 -3.03
CA ILE A 39 16.65 12.68 -4.31
C ILE A 39 16.00 11.32 -4.05
N CYS A 40 14.71 11.23 -4.31
CA CYS A 40 13.91 10.03 -4.15
C CYS A 40 13.53 9.44 -5.51
N GLU A 41 13.44 8.12 -5.56
CA GLU A 41 12.81 7.45 -6.70
C GLU A 41 11.33 7.80 -6.77
N ASN A 42 10.85 8.06 -7.99
CA ASN A 42 9.42 8.08 -8.27
C ASN A 42 8.92 6.63 -8.40
N PRO A 43 7.98 6.18 -7.55
CA PRO A 43 7.58 4.77 -7.47
C PRO A 43 6.84 4.26 -8.72
N GLU A 44 6.28 5.16 -9.50
CA GLU A 44 5.49 4.82 -10.69
C GLU A 44 6.21 5.10 -12.02
N GLY A 45 7.49 5.49 -11.93
CA GLY A 45 8.29 5.85 -13.09
C GLY A 45 7.83 7.18 -13.71
N THR A 46 7.83 7.26 -15.05
CA THR A 46 7.43 8.46 -15.78
C THR A 46 5.92 8.74 -15.62
N VAL A 47 5.58 9.94 -15.14
CA VAL A 47 4.20 10.38 -14.92
C VAL A 47 3.59 10.90 -16.23
N LYS A 48 2.53 10.24 -16.67
CA LYS A 48 1.69 10.76 -17.76
C LYS A 48 0.95 12.00 -17.26
N ASN A 49 0.76 13.02 -18.07
CA ASN A 49 0.10 14.29 -17.69
C ASN A 49 0.83 15.01 -16.54
N ALA A 50 2.12 15.20 -16.65
CA ALA A 50 2.99 15.78 -15.62
C ALA A 50 2.49 17.12 -15.02
N GLY A 51 1.79 17.96 -15.80
CA GLY A 51 1.18 19.20 -15.32
C GLY A 51 -0.18 19.06 -14.63
N TRP A 52 -0.65 17.84 -14.33
CA TRP A 52 -1.94 17.61 -13.72
C TRP A 52 -1.78 17.29 -12.22
N PHE A 53 -2.05 18.29 -11.37
CA PHE A 53 -1.91 18.18 -9.91
C PHE A 53 -3.27 18.05 -9.18
N ASN A 54 -4.38 17.96 -9.90
CA ASN A 54 -5.71 17.80 -9.30
C ASN A 54 -5.91 16.37 -8.76
N ILE A 55 -5.58 16.16 -7.50
CA ILE A 55 -5.66 14.85 -6.82
C ILE A 55 -7.08 14.41 -6.49
N TRP A 56 -8.06 15.29 -6.58
CA TRP A 56 -9.49 14.96 -6.39
C TRP A 56 -10.12 14.38 -7.65
N ALA A 57 -9.56 14.63 -8.82
CA ALA A 57 -9.96 13.96 -10.06
C ALA A 57 -9.39 12.53 -10.11
N ILE A 58 -10.10 11.62 -10.78
CA ILE A 58 -9.64 10.25 -11.01
C ILE A 58 -8.43 10.30 -11.95
N ASN A 59 -7.45 9.38 -11.74
CA ASN A 59 -6.22 9.26 -12.54
C ASN A 59 -5.20 10.39 -12.36
N ALA A 60 -5.27 11.14 -11.27
CA ALA A 60 -4.21 12.07 -10.91
C ALA A 60 -3.04 11.34 -10.24
N GLY A 61 -1.83 11.51 -10.75
CA GLY A 61 -0.59 10.92 -10.21
C GLY A 61 -0.03 11.66 -8.99
N GLY A 62 -0.89 12.08 -8.04
CA GLY A 62 -0.49 12.91 -6.91
C GLY A 62 0.62 12.30 -6.05
N GLN A 63 0.61 10.99 -5.82
CA GLN A 63 1.66 10.29 -5.09
C GLN A 63 2.97 10.21 -5.85
N SER A 64 2.91 10.09 -7.17
CA SER A 64 4.09 9.98 -8.02
C SER A 64 4.76 11.32 -8.28
N THR A 65 4.07 12.42 -8.00
CA THR A 65 4.61 13.78 -8.13
C THR A 65 5.21 14.31 -6.83
N GLY A 66 4.97 13.67 -5.69
CA GLY A 66 5.34 14.18 -4.36
C GLY A 66 4.29 15.10 -3.73
N LEU A 67 3.21 15.43 -4.44
CA LEU A 67 2.19 16.37 -3.94
C LEU A 67 1.51 15.86 -2.65
N HIS A 68 1.16 14.58 -2.57
CA HIS A 68 0.51 14.01 -1.38
C HIS A 68 1.37 14.13 -0.13
N GLN A 69 2.66 13.85 -0.26
CA GLN A 69 3.61 13.72 0.84
C GLN A 69 4.10 15.07 1.35
N LEU A 70 4.32 15.99 0.43
CA LEU A 70 5.00 17.26 0.72
C LEU A 70 4.08 18.46 0.69
N GLY A 71 3.07 18.42 -0.18
CA GLY A 71 2.21 19.58 -0.45
C GLY A 71 0.82 19.52 0.15
N MET A 72 0.29 18.33 0.47
CA MET A 72 -1.08 18.21 0.97
C MET A 72 -1.13 17.77 2.44
N ASP A 73 -2.28 17.97 3.06
CA ASP A 73 -2.51 17.61 4.44
C ASP A 73 -3.95 17.13 4.67
N THR A 74 -4.17 16.38 5.75
CA THR A 74 -5.47 15.84 6.17
C THR A 74 -5.86 16.35 7.55
N LEU A 75 -7.09 16.08 7.99
CA LEU A 75 -7.53 16.49 9.32
C LEU A 75 -6.73 15.79 10.42
N TRP A 76 -6.50 14.48 10.26
CA TRP A 76 -5.74 13.67 11.23
C TRP A 76 -4.78 12.72 10.51
N TYR A 77 -3.72 12.32 11.23
CA TYR A 77 -2.79 11.26 10.86
C TYR A 77 -2.51 10.37 12.06
N ILE A 78 -1.90 9.20 11.83
CA ILE A 78 -1.31 8.44 12.91
C ILE A 78 -0.08 9.19 13.43
N ASP A 79 0.08 9.18 14.75
CA ASP A 79 1.32 9.60 15.38
C ASP A 79 2.48 8.68 14.95
N PRO A 80 3.50 9.19 14.25
CA PRO A 80 4.61 8.37 13.77
C PRO A 80 5.47 7.78 14.89
N GLU A 81 5.44 8.35 16.09
CA GLU A 81 6.20 7.87 17.26
C GLU A 81 5.49 6.69 17.95
N GLN A 82 4.17 6.59 17.83
CA GLN A 82 3.36 5.56 18.47
C GLN A 82 2.81 4.51 17.50
N GLY A 83 2.90 4.76 16.20
CA GLY A 83 2.43 3.85 15.15
C GLY A 83 0.92 3.66 15.17
N ILE A 84 0.47 2.53 14.63
CA ILE A 84 -0.97 2.22 14.48
C ILE A 84 -1.69 1.91 15.79
N ASN A 85 -0.97 1.70 16.88
CA ASN A 85 -1.53 1.51 18.23
C ASN A 85 -1.68 2.82 18.98
N GLY A 86 -1.27 3.91 18.37
CA GLY A 86 -1.11 5.15 19.05
C GLY A 86 -2.26 6.10 18.88
N VAL A 87 -2.08 7.19 19.55
CA VAL A 87 -2.92 8.37 19.51
C VAL A 87 -2.82 9.02 18.14
N TRP A 88 -3.91 9.54 17.68
CA TRP A 88 -3.98 10.26 16.42
C TRP A 88 -3.17 11.53 16.45
N GLU A 89 -2.49 11.76 15.36
CA GLU A 89 -1.90 13.05 15.12
C GLU A 89 -2.98 14.04 14.65
N ASN A 90 -3.25 15.06 15.45
CA ASN A 90 -4.06 16.19 15.03
C ASN A 90 -3.26 17.03 14.05
N SER A 91 -3.62 16.99 12.77
CA SER A 91 -2.92 17.68 11.67
C SER A 91 -3.59 19.03 11.36
N LEU A 92 -4.56 19.07 10.46
CA LEU A 92 -5.38 20.26 10.22
C LEU A 92 -6.49 20.43 11.25
N ALA A 93 -6.90 19.37 11.94
CA ALA A 93 -7.84 19.45 13.05
C ALA A 93 -7.11 19.88 14.34
N ALA A 94 -7.80 20.62 15.20
CA ALA A 94 -7.29 21.05 16.50
C ALA A 94 -7.35 19.94 17.56
N GLU A 95 -8.32 19.05 17.44
CA GLU A 95 -8.62 17.97 18.39
C GLU A 95 -9.17 16.73 17.68
N LYS A 96 -9.37 15.63 18.41
CA LYS A 96 -10.06 14.43 17.92
C LYS A 96 -11.47 14.78 17.44
N PRO A 97 -12.06 13.98 16.51
CA PRO A 97 -13.45 14.19 16.11
C PRO A 97 -14.39 13.96 17.30
N LEU A 98 -15.40 14.80 17.43
CA LEU A 98 -16.43 14.66 18.45
C LEU A 98 -17.71 14.14 17.81
N TYR A 99 -18.24 13.05 18.35
CA TYR A 99 -19.51 12.48 17.89
C TYR A 99 -20.62 12.76 18.89
N ASN A 100 -21.85 12.90 18.38
CA ASN A 100 -23.03 12.85 19.24
C ASN A 100 -23.27 11.40 19.75
N LYS A 101 -24.19 11.24 20.71
CA LYS A 101 -24.47 9.94 21.35
C LYS A 101 -24.87 8.85 20.36
N ASP A 102 -25.53 9.20 19.26
CA ASP A 102 -26.06 8.25 18.29
C ASP A 102 -25.16 8.09 17.06
N PHE A 103 -23.97 8.71 17.07
CA PHE A 103 -22.97 8.68 15.97
C PHE A 103 -23.54 9.12 14.62
N THR A 104 -24.58 9.95 14.63
CA THR A 104 -25.20 10.55 13.44
C THR A 104 -24.67 11.95 13.15
N GLU A 105 -23.90 12.52 14.05
CA GLU A 105 -23.24 13.80 13.85
C GLU A 105 -21.76 13.70 14.27
N MET A 106 -20.89 14.32 13.47
CA MET A 106 -19.47 14.46 13.76
C MET A 106 -19.08 15.93 13.71
N THR A 107 -18.52 16.44 14.79
CA THR A 107 -17.97 17.80 14.87
C THR A 107 -16.46 17.76 14.63
N VAL A 108 -16.00 18.63 13.74
CA VAL A 108 -14.60 18.88 13.41
C VAL A 108 -14.26 20.31 13.78
N LYS A 109 -13.20 20.49 14.56
CA LYS A 109 -12.62 21.80 14.85
C LYS A 109 -11.28 21.92 14.14
N VAL A 110 -11.16 22.89 13.24
CA VAL A 110 -9.91 23.11 12.51
C VAL A 110 -8.91 23.93 13.31
N ARG A 111 -7.64 23.67 13.09
CA ARG A 111 -6.54 24.34 13.77
C ARG A 111 -6.36 25.75 13.21
N GLU A 112 -6.20 26.71 14.09
CA GLU A 112 -5.85 28.08 13.74
C GLU A 112 -4.38 28.21 13.35
N GLY A 113 -4.07 29.23 12.57
CA GLY A 113 -2.70 29.59 12.19
C GLY A 113 -2.10 28.75 11.05
N ILE A 114 -2.84 27.80 10.50
CA ILE A 114 -2.46 27.07 9.29
C ILE A 114 -2.78 27.91 8.05
N HIS A 115 -1.86 27.96 7.09
CA HIS A 115 -2.02 28.73 5.87
C HIS A 115 -1.68 27.92 4.63
N TRP A 116 -2.42 28.18 3.58
CA TRP A 116 -2.07 27.75 2.23
C TRP A 116 -0.75 28.41 1.78
N SER A 117 -0.10 27.86 0.78
CA SER A 117 1.20 28.32 0.29
C SER A 117 1.18 29.72 -0.35
N ASP A 118 0.02 30.21 -0.70
CA ASP A 118 -0.21 31.58 -1.20
C ASP A 118 -0.51 32.59 -0.08
N GLY A 119 -0.43 32.15 1.19
CA GLY A 119 -0.67 32.96 2.37
C GLY A 119 -2.13 33.03 2.83
N THR A 120 -3.06 32.44 2.09
CA THR A 120 -4.49 32.38 2.49
C THR A 120 -4.65 31.50 3.72
N PRO A 121 -5.37 31.93 4.79
CA PRO A 121 -5.63 31.10 5.94
C PRO A 121 -6.47 29.86 5.57
N PHE A 122 -6.10 28.69 6.12
CA PHE A 122 -6.95 27.51 6.12
C PHE A 122 -8.05 27.66 7.17
N SER A 123 -9.28 27.30 6.82
CA SER A 123 -10.44 27.48 7.71
C SER A 123 -11.51 26.40 7.50
N ALA A 124 -12.57 26.46 8.32
CA ALA A 124 -13.76 25.63 8.15
C ALA A 124 -14.42 25.77 6.76
N ASP A 125 -14.24 26.93 6.09
CA ASP A 125 -14.76 27.11 4.72
C ASP A 125 -14.14 26.16 3.71
N ASP A 126 -12.86 25.81 3.84
CA ASP A 126 -12.19 24.84 2.96
C ASP A 126 -12.74 23.43 3.17
N VAL A 127 -13.03 23.06 4.43
CA VAL A 127 -13.66 21.78 4.77
C VAL A 127 -15.06 21.70 4.18
N VAL A 128 -15.89 22.72 4.39
CA VAL A 128 -17.25 22.80 3.84
C VAL A 128 -17.21 22.71 2.33
N TYR A 129 -16.37 23.52 1.68
CA TYR A 129 -16.24 23.54 0.23
C TYR A 129 -15.83 22.17 -0.34
N THR A 130 -14.85 21.51 0.31
CA THR A 130 -14.39 20.18 -0.10
C THR A 130 -15.54 19.17 -0.12
N ILE A 131 -16.29 19.09 0.98
CA ILE A 131 -17.37 18.11 1.11
C ILE A 131 -18.55 18.44 0.18
N GLU A 132 -18.98 19.70 0.12
CA GLU A 132 -20.06 20.10 -0.77
C GLU A 132 -19.73 19.86 -2.25
N THR A 133 -18.47 20.08 -2.64
CA THR A 133 -18.02 19.80 -4.01
C THR A 133 -18.13 18.30 -4.32
N HIS A 134 -17.77 17.41 -3.37
CA HIS A 134 -17.91 15.97 -3.54
C HIS A 134 -19.38 15.49 -3.50
N LEU A 135 -20.23 16.15 -2.73
CA LEU A 135 -21.67 15.86 -2.74
C LEU A 135 -22.32 16.22 -4.08
N LYS A 136 -21.89 17.33 -4.70
CA LYS A 136 -22.48 17.88 -5.93
C LYS A 136 -21.86 17.32 -7.21
N THR A 137 -20.59 16.86 -7.17
CA THR A 137 -19.82 16.44 -8.36
C THR A 137 -19.55 14.96 -8.34
N ALA A 138 -20.35 14.17 -9.03
CA ALA A 138 -20.05 12.76 -9.27
C ALA A 138 -18.77 12.62 -10.11
N GLY A 139 -17.96 11.58 -9.85
CA GLY A 139 -16.72 11.33 -10.56
C GLY A 139 -15.45 11.91 -9.91
N LEU A 140 -15.56 12.71 -8.86
CA LEU A 140 -14.41 12.98 -7.99
C LEU A 140 -14.09 11.74 -7.16
N ARG A 141 -12.81 11.60 -6.79
CA ARG A 141 -12.25 10.39 -6.17
C ARG A 141 -13.03 9.89 -4.94
N TRP A 142 -13.53 10.78 -4.10
CA TRP A 142 -14.25 10.43 -2.87
C TRP A 142 -15.75 10.70 -2.92
N SER A 143 -16.30 11.15 -4.06
CA SER A 143 -17.72 11.50 -4.18
C SER A 143 -18.65 10.37 -3.75
N ALA A 144 -18.39 9.14 -4.18
CA ALA A 144 -19.23 8.01 -3.80
C ALA A 144 -19.24 7.78 -2.28
N SER A 145 -18.08 7.81 -1.62
CA SER A 145 -17.97 7.64 -0.17
C SER A 145 -18.66 8.76 0.60
N VAL A 146 -18.51 10.01 0.14
CA VAL A 146 -19.17 11.17 0.75
C VAL A 146 -20.68 11.10 0.54
N GLN A 147 -21.13 10.83 -0.68
CA GLN A 147 -22.57 10.78 -1.02
C GLN A 147 -23.31 9.66 -0.29
N ILE A 148 -22.66 8.53 0.01
CA ILE A 148 -23.26 7.44 0.80
C ILE A 148 -23.35 7.82 2.27
N SER A 149 -22.36 8.55 2.81
CA SER A 149 -22.20 8.77 4.25
C SER A 149 -22.80 10.09 4.74
N VAL A 150 -22.66 11.18 4.00
CA VAL A 150 -23.00 12.54 4.45
C VAL A 150 -24.40 12.94 3.96
N GLU A 151 -25.25 13.34 4.89
CA GLU A 151 -26.54 13.96 4.61
C GLU A 151 -26.38 15.46 4.35
N SER A 152 -25.73 16.16 5.26
CA SER A 152 -25.45 17.59 5.19
C SER A 152 -24.27 17.97 6.08
N LEU A 153 -23.80 19.21 5.95
CA LEU A 153 -22.83 19.77 6.87
C LEU A 153 -23.15 21.25 7.11
N THR A 154 -22.75 21.73 8.29
CA THR A 154 -22.99 23.11 8.72
C THR A 154 -21.72 23.68 9.35
N LYS A 155 -21.31 24.85 8.90
CA LYS A 155 -20.28 25.64 9.57
C LYS A 155 -20.98 26.40 10.72
N THR A 156 -20.57 26.15 11.95
CA THR A 156 -21.14 26.79 13.15
C THR A 156 -20.39 28.04 13.55
N ASP A 157 -19.10 28.09 13.29
CA ASP A 157 -18.24 29.27 13.47
C ASP A 157 -17.04 29.24 12.49
N ALA A 158 -16.08 30.13 12.65
CA ALA A 158 -14.93 30.23 11.73
C ALA A 158 -14.10 28.93 11.61
N ASN A 159 -14.08 28.12 12.68
CA ASN A 159 -13.20 26.97 12.81
C ASN A 159 -13.94 25.65 13.03
N THR A 160 -15.27 25.66 13.10
CA THR A 160 -16.05 24.46 13.47
C THR A 160 -17.03 24.07 12.38
N VAL A 161 -17.00 22.78 12.03
CA VAL A 161 -17.93 22.15 11.07
C VAL A 161 -18.61 20.97 11.72
N VAL A 162 -19.94 20.89 11.60
CA VAL A 162 -20.74 19.76 12.03
C VAL A 162 -21.23 19.01 10.80
N PHE A 163 -20.86 17.73 10.70
CA PHE A 163 -21.34 16.80 9.70
C PHE A 163 -22.55 16.07 10.21
N LYS A 164 -23.63 16.01 9.42
CA LYS A 164 -24.77 15.14 9.65
C LYS A 164 -24.64 13.92 8.74
N LEU A 165 -24.69 12.73 9.34
CA LEU A 165 -24.49 11.46 8.65
C LEU A 165 -25.85 10.80 8.33
N LYS A 166 -25.94 10.13 7.21
CA LYS A 166 -27.15 9.40 6.76
C LYS A 166 -27.48 8.19 7.63
N LYS A 167 -26.44 7.59 8.22
CA LYS A 167 -26.52 6.43 9.13
C LYS A 167 -25.51 6.64 10.25
N PRO A 168 -25.73 6.05 11.46
CA PRO A 168 -24.70 6.05 12.50
C PRO A 168 -23.36 5.56 11.98
N ASN A 169 -22.29 6.32 12.24
CA ASN A 169 -20.92 5.93 11.86
C ASN A 169 -19.88 6.63 12.73
N SER A 170 -19.51 6.03 13.85
CA SER A 170 -18.47 6.51 14.75
C SER A 170 -17.05 6.46 14.18
N ARG A 171 -16.84 5.91 12.97
CA ARG A 171 -15.55 5.81 12.26
C ARG A 171 -15.53 6.64 10.96
N PHE A 172 -16.49 7.53 10.76
CA PHE A 172 -16.54 8.37 9.55
C PHE A 172 -15.27 9.21 9.37
N HIS A 173 -14.65 9.63 10.48
CA HIS A 173 -13.37 10.36 10.50
C HIS A 173 -12.23 9.62 9.79
N ALA A 174 -12.29 8.28 9.68
CA ALA A 174 -11.26 7.48 9.01
C ALA A 174 -11.07 7.88 7.53
N LEU A 175 -12.11 8.47 6.90
CA LEU A 175 -11.99 9.04 5.56
C LEU A 175 -10.94 10.15 5.46
N PHE A 176 -10.61 10.81 6.59
CA PHE A 176 -9.68 11.93 6.68
C PHE A 176 -8.36 11.56 7.37
N THR A 177 -8.12 10.28 7.64
CA THR A 177 -6.93 9.81 8.37
C THR A 177 -6.11 8.80 7.58
N VAL A 178 -6.68 8.19 6.57
CA VAL A 178 -6.05 7.10 5.84
C VAL A 178 -5.10 7.65 4.78
N ARG A 179 -3.86 7.24 4.85
CA ARG A 179 -2.73 7.73 4.06
C ARG A 179 -2.97 7.84 2.55
N TRP A 180 -3.30 6.74 1.88
CA TRP A 180 -3.53 6.72 0.43
C TRP A 180 -4.92 7.20 0.01
N ASN A 181 -5.89 6.86 0.84
CA ASN A 181 -7.29 7.11 0.59
C ASN A 181 -7.82 8.27 1.44
N ALA A 182 -6.92 8.99 2.13
CA ALA A 182 -7.28 10.17 2.88
C ALA A 182 -7.86 11.24 1.95
N MET A 183 -8.97 11.81 2.37
CA MET A 183 -9.54 12.95 1.68
C MET A 183 -8.77 14.20 2.09
N TRP A 184 -8.05 14.79 1.14
CA TRP A 184 -7.37 16.08 1.33
C TRP A 184 -8.34 17.24 1.16
N MET A 185 -8.07 18.34 1.85
CA MET A 185 -8.86 19.55 1.75
C MET A 185 -8.55 20.31 0.46
N MET A 186 -9.60 20.83 -0.18
CA MET A 186 -9.49 21.65 -1.39
C MET A 186 -9.33 23.12 -1.01
N PRO A 187 -8.40 23.88 -1.63
CA PRO A 187 -8.34 25.33 -1.45
C PRO A 187 -9.56 25.99 -2.09
N LYS A 188 -10.55 26.37 -1.27
CA LYS A 188 -11.81 26.97 -1.73
C LYS A 188 -11.56 28.15 -2.67
N HIS A 189 -10.71 29.11 -2.24
CA HIS A 189 -10.41 30.34 -2.97
C HIS A 189 -9.80 30.13 -4.37
N VAL A 190 -9.29 28.90 -4.64
CA VAL A 190 -8.75 28.51 -5.94
C VAL A 190 -9.83 27.77 -6.75
N PHE A 191 -10.42 26.74 -6.16
CA PHE A 191 -11.37 25.86 -6.88
C PHE A 191 -12.72 26.51 -7.19
N GLU A 192 -13.20 27.45 -6.36
CA GLU A 192 -14.44 28.19 -6.65
C GLU A 192 -14.37 29.02 -7.94
N LYS A 193 -13.13 29.35 -8.39
CA LYS A 193 -12.88 30.11 -9.63
C LYS A 193 -12.58 29.20 -10.83
N ALA A 194 -12.39 27.92 -10.58
CA ALA A 194 -11.91 26.97 -11.59
C ALA A 194 -13.01 26.44 -12.54
N GLY A 195 -14.28 26.67 -12.24
CA GLY A 195 -15.42 26.13 -13.00
C GLY A 195 -15.63 24.65 -12.73
N ASP A 196 -15.31 23.77 -13.68
CA ASP A 196 -15.47 22.33 -13.54
C ASP A 196 -14.29 21.69 -12.76
N PRO A 197 -14.51 21.21 -11.53
CA PRO A 197 -13.45 20.62 -10.72
C PRO A 197 -12.86 19.33 -11.31
N LEU A 198 -13.55 18.65 -12.23
CA LEU A 198 -13.04 17.47 -12.91
C LEU A 198 -12.05 17.80 -14.04
N LYS A 199 -12.08 19.02 -14.54
CA LYS A 199 -11.26 19.46 -15.69
C LYS A 199 -10.16 20.45 -15.30
N PHE A 200 -10.14 20.90 -14.06
CA PHE A 200 -9.16 21.88 -13.57
C PHE A 200 -7.81 21.20 -13.28
N PRO A 201 -6.71 21.56 -13.93
CA PRO A 201 -5.43 20.88 -13.77
C PRO A 201 -4.74 21.16 -12.43
N PHE A 202 -5.15 22.20 -11.68
CA PHE A 202 -4.56 22.64 -10.41
C PHE A 202 -3.04 22.86 -10.52
N ASN A 203 -2.62 23.63 -11.53
CA ASN A 203 -1.20 23.88 -11.84
C ASN A 203 -0.91 25.38 -11.95
N PRO A 204 -0.01 25.97 -11.13
CA PRO A 204 0.71 25.32 -10.03
C PRO A 204 -0.22 24.98 -8.85
N PRO A 205 0.08 23.90 -8.08
CA PRO A 205 -0.73 23.56 -6.93
C PRO A 205 -0.52 24.54 -5.76
N VAL A 206 -1.60 24.98 -5.14
CA VAL A 206 -1.58 25.69 -3.86
C VAL A 206 -1.61 24.67 -2.73
N THR A 207 -0.62 24.68 -1.85
CA THR A 207 -0.36 23.57 -0.92
C THR A 207 -0.58 23.94 0.55
N LEU A 208 -0.93 22.96 1.38
CA LEU A 208 -1.01 23.07 2.85
C LEU A 208 0.23 22.52 3.57
N GLY A 209 0.99 21.66 2.90
CA GLY A 209 2.20 21.08 3.44
C GLY A 209 3.38 22.06 3.47
N ALA A 210 4.51 21.59 4.02
CA ALA A 210 5.71 22.41 4.21
C ALA A 210 6.50 22.69 2.91
N TYR A 211 6.07 22.16 1.77
CA TYR A 211 6.74 22.33 0.49
C TYR A 211 5.78 22.82 -0.59
N THR A 212 6.32 23.57 -1.53
CA THR A 212 5.65 24.03 -2.76
C THR A 212 6.36 23.49 -3.99
N LEU A 213 5.66 23.38 -5.09
CA LEU A 213 6.24 22.94 -6.36
C LEU A 213 7.29 23.96 -6.82
N HIS A 214 8.54 23.53 -6.97
CA HIS A 214 9.64 24.33 -7.53
C HIS A 214 9.69 24.21 -9.06
N GLY A 215 9.47 22.99 -9.59
CA GLY A 215 9.44 22.72 -11.02
C GLY A 215 9.22 21.25 -11.30
N PHE A 216 8.94 20.94 -12.55
CA PHE A 216 8.77 19.57 -13.02
C PHE A 216 9.16 19.43 -14.49
N ASP A 217 9.47 18.21 -14.90
CA ASP A 217 9.70 17.87 -16.29
C ASP A 217 8.35 17.70 -17.02
N PRO A 218 8.10 18.43 -18.12
CA PRO A 218 6.90 18.25 -18.93
C PRO A 218 6.69 16.81 -19.41
N ASP A 219 7.78 16.05 -19.62
CA ASP A 219 7.73 14.62 -19.96
C ASP A 219 7.48 13.71 -18.76
N GLY A 220 7.37 14.27 -17.54
CA GLY A 220 7.01 13.57 -16.32
C GLY A 220 8.12 12.75 -15.66
N LYS A 221 9.38 13.01 -15.98
CA LYS A 221 10.52 12.24 -15.45
C LYS A 221 10.98 12.70 -14.08
N TRP A 222 10.70 13.94 -13.69
CA TRP A 222 11.04 14.45 -12.38
C TRP A 222 10.10 15.56 -11.91
N PHE A 223 9.98 15.68 -10.57
CA PHE A 223 9.23 16.73 -9.85
C PHE A 223 10.08 17.19 -8.68
N THR A 224 10.31 18.48 -8.57
CA THR A 224 11.10 19.07 -7.48
C THR A 224 10.25 20.00 -6.65
N TRP A 225 10.34 19.84 -5.35
CA TRP A 225 9.62 20.59 -4.33
C TRP A 225 10.61 21.40 -3.51
N GLN A 226 10.24 22.63 -3.15
CA GLN A 226 11.03 23.52 -2.32
C GLN A 226 10.31 23.76 -1.00
N MET A 227 11.06 23.68 0.11
CA MET A 227 10.55 24.02 1.43
C MET A 227 10.12 25.50 1.44
N ARG A 228 8.91 25.75 1.99
CA ARG A 228 8.35 27.09 2.19
C ARG A 228 9.14 27.87 3.25
N ASP A 229 9.25 29.18 3.09
CA ASP A 229 9.87 30.02 4.12
C ASP A 229 9.01 30.08 5.39
N ASP A 230 7.68 29.99 5.24
CA ASP A 230 6.69 29.98 6.33
C ASP A 230 6.24 28.56 6.74
N TRP A 231 7.12 27.55 6.63
CA TRP A 231 6.83 26.15 6.97
C TRP A 231 6.23 25.97 8.39
N GLN A 232 6.50 26.92 9.31
CA GLN A 232 5.91 26.93 10.67
C GLN A 232 4.39 27.10 10.66
N ARG A 233 3.83 27.67 9.58
CA ARG A 233 2.38 27.84 9.39
C ARG A 233 1.69 26.62 8.77
N THR A 234 2.34 25.45 8.81
CA THR A 234 1.80 24.17 8.38
C THR A 234 1.61 23.25 9.58
N SER A 235 0.92 22.14 9.41
CA SER A 235 0.77 21.13 10.46
C SER A 235 2.12 20.58 10.95
N LEU A 236 3.12 20.57 10.07
CA LEU A 236 4.47 20.10 10.36
C LEU A 236 5.25 21.04 11.30
N GLY A 237 4.82 22.30 11.41
CA GLY A 237 5.50 23.33 12.20
C GLY A 237 5.74 22.95 13.66
N LYS A 238 4.89 22.12 14.25
CA LYS A 238 5.06 21.62 15.63
C LYS A 238 6.14 20.54 15.77
N TRP A 239 6.51 19.88 14.68
CA TRP A 239 7.50 18.80 14.68
C TRP A 239 8.93 19.31 14.47
N GLY A 240 9.07 20.46 13.83
CA GLY A 240 10.36 21.08 13.55
C GLY A 240 10.57 21.41 12.08
N LYS A 241 11.71 22.02 11.80
CA LYS A 241 12.10 22.40 10.44
C LYS A 241 12.52 21.15 9.65
N PRO A 242 11.98 20.94 8.44
CA PRO A 242 12.49 19.92 7.53
C PRO A 242 13.97 20.12 7.21
N GLY A 243 14.75 19.05 7.14
CA GLY A 243 16.17 19.10 6.82
C GLY A 243 16.44 19.43 5.34
N PRO A 244 15.84 18.73 4.37
CA PRO A 244 16.00 19.00 2.95
C PRO A 244 15.34 20.33 2.57
N LYS A 245 16.11 21.23 1.91
CA LYS A 245 15.54 22.44 1.31
C LYS A 245 14.75 22.10 0.05
N TYR A 246 15.24 21.11 -0.70
CA TYR A 246 14.60 20.60 -1.90
C TYR A 246 14.38 19.09 -1.78
N VAL A 247 13.29 18.59 -2.35
CA VAL A 247 13.00 17.17 -2.50
C VAL A 247 12.66 16.91 -3.95
N SER A 248 13.40 16.03 -4.60
CA SER A 248 13.18 15.68 -6.00
C SER A 248 12.71 14.22 -6.09
N TYR A 249 11.58 14.01 -6.74
CA TYR A 249 11.13 12.67 -7.16
C TYR A 249 11.53 12.48 -8.61
N ILE A 250 12.31 11.44 -8.90
CA ILE A 250 12.83 11.20 -10.25
C ILE A 250 12.49 9.79 -10.73
N ASP A 251 12.30 9.64 -12.04
CA ASP A 251 12.26 8.33 -12.69
C ASP A 251 13.70 7.91 -13.07
N PRO A 252 14.33 6.99 -12.33
CA PRO A 252 15.67 6.54 -12.64
C PRO A 252 15.70 5.54 -13.82
N GLY A 253 14.53 5.11 -14.30
CA GLY A 253 14.38 4.11 -15.34
C GLY A 253 14.23 2.67 -14.83
N PRO A 254 14.67 1.65 -15.57
CA PRO A 254 14.46 0.24 -15.25
C PRO A 254 14.99 -0.17 -13.87
N PRO A 255 14.47 -1.26 -13.26
CA PRO A 255 14.85 -1.70 -11.91
C PRO A 255 16.35 -1.84 -11.66
N ASP A 256 17.10 -2.42 -12.61
CA ASP A 256 18.56 -2.59 -12.46
C ASP A 256 19.30 -1.24 -12.44
N LYS A 257 18.79 -0.25 -13.17
CA LYS A 257 19.39 1.09 -13.19
C LYS A 257 19.30 1.79 -11.84
N ARG A 258 18.20 1.60 -11.08
CA ARG A 258 18.05 2.18 -9.73
C ARG A 258 19.17 1.74 -8.80
N VAL A 259 19.53 0.44 -8.85
CA VAL A 259 20.63 -0.12 -8.05
C VAL A 259 21.96 0.53 -8.42
N ILE A 260 22.22 0.74 -9.70
CA ILE A 260 23.44 1.42 -10.19
C ILE A 260 23.44 2.89 -9.76
N GLU A 261 22.34 3.60 -9.90
CA GLU A 261 22.22 5.01 -9.50
C GLU A 261 22.42 5.17 -7.97
N GLN A 262 21.92 4.22 -7.17
CA GLN A 262 22.14 4.19 -5.73
C GLN A 262 23.62 3.95 -5.39
N LEU A 263 24.29 2.99 -6.03
CA LEU A 263 25.72 2.73 -5.84
C LEU A 263 26.60 3.92 -6.25
N ASN A 264 26.12 4.74 -7.18
CA ASN A 264 26.79 5.96 -7.63
C ASN A 264 26.36 7.22 -6.84
N HIS A 265 25.57 7.07 -5.77
CA HIS A 265 25.04 8.16 -4.93
C HIS A 265 24.22 9.21 -5.70
N GLN A 266 23.58 8.79 -6.79
CA GLN A 266 22.68 9.64 -7.58
C GLN A 266 21.24 9.61 -7.04
N LEU A 267 20.90 8.55 -6.28
CA LEU A 267 19.67 8.43 -5.49
C LEU A 267 20.01 8.41 -4.01
N ASP A 268 19.22 9.12 -3.20
CA ASP A 268 19.28 9.02 -1.74
C ASP A 268 18.30 7.97 -1.22
N VAL A 269 17.14 7.83 -1.88
CA VAL A 269 16.14 6.85 -1.47
C VAL A 269 15.56 6.13 -2.68
N ILE A 270 15.74 4.81 -2.73
CA ILE A 270 14.95 3.93 -3.59
C ILE A 270 13.63 3.65 -2.88
N HIS A 271 12.51 3.79 -3.57
CA HIS A 271 11.19 3.50 -3.03
C HIS A 271 11.00 2.01 -2.75
N ASP A 272 11.20 1.18 -3.77
CA ASP A 272 11.02 -0.26 -3.68
C ASP A 272 11.85 -0.96 -4.75
N THR A 273 12.87 -1.68 -4.33
CA THR A 273 13.68 -2.49 -5.25
C THR A 273 13.27 -3.97 -5.18
N SER A 274 13.85 -4.79 -6.07
CA SER A 274 13.69 -6.24 -5.94
C SER A 274 14.49 -6.78 -4.76
N PRO A 275 14.15 -7.97 -4.21
CA PRO A 275 14.97 -8.65 -3.20
C PRO A 275 16.43 -8.80 -3.65
N GLU A 276 16.66 -9.11 -4.93
CA GLU A 276 18.00 -9.25 -5.51
C GLU A 276 18.75 -7.91 -5.53
N GLY A 277 18.05 -6.81 -5.85
CA GLY A 277 18.59 -5.46 -5.80
C GLY A 277 19.03 -5.08 -4.39
N MET A 278 18.18 -5.35 -3.40
CA MET A 278 18.49 -5.12 -1.98
C MET A 278 19.72 -5.92 -1.54
N PHE A 279 19.79 -7.22 -1.85
CA PHE A 279 20.96 -8.06 -1.49
C PHE A 279 22.24 -7.58 -2.17
N THR A 280 22.15 -7.06 -3.39
CA THR A 280 23.28 -6.45 -4.10
C THR A 280 23.78 -5.21 -3.37
N LEU A 281 22.88 -4.30 -3.01
CA LEU A 281 23.19 -3.06 -2.29
C LEU A 281 23.76 -3.35 -0.91
N ALA A 282 23.14 -4.25 -0.14
CA ALA A 282 23.63 -4.65 1.18
C ALA A 282 25.06 -5.21 1.14
N LYS A 283 25.45 -5.87 0.04
CA LYS A 283 26.79 -6.43 -0.13
C LYS A 283 27.82 -5.42 -0.66
N GLN A 284 27.42 -4.50 -1.53
CA GLN A 284 28.34 -3.64 -2.29
C GLN A 284 28.46 -2.21 -1.75
N SER A 285 27.39 -1.68 -1.14
CA SER A 285 27.38 -0.34 -0.57
C SER A 285 27.74 -0.37 0.92
N LYS A 286 28.51 0.65 1.37
CA LYS A 286 28.78 0.89 2.79
C LYS A 286 27.85 1.95 3.40
N THR A 287 27.15 2.68 2.58
CA THR A 287 26.30 3.80 2.98
C THR A 287 24.82 3.54 2.75
N SER A 288 24.49 2.52 1.94
CA SER A 288 23.10 2.15 1.68
C SER A 288 22.64 1.03 2.61
N HIS A 289 21.45 1.21 3.18
CA HIS A 289 20.84 0.24 4.08
C HIS A 289 19.33 0.15 3.84
N GLY A 290 18.73 -0.98 4.22
CA GLY A 290 17.29 -1.18 4.24
C GLY A 290 16.67 -0.75 5.57
N TRP A 291 15.39 -1.09 5.77
CA TRP A 291 14.68 -0.86 7.02
C TRP A 291 15.28 -1.64 8.19
N PHE A 292 15.55 -2.93 8.00
CA PHE A 292 16.35 -3.73 8.93
C PHE A 292 17.82 -3.72 8.49
N PRO A 293 18.78 -3.76 9.42
CA PRO A 293 20.21 -3.79 9.09
C PRO A 293 20.67 -5.11 8.48
N SER A 294 19.86 -6.17 8.61
CA SER A 294 20.09 -7.51 8.08
C SER A 294 18.80 -8.07 7.49
N PHE A 295 18.83 -9.33 7.04
CA PHE A 295 17.63 -10.01 6.56
C PHE A 295 16.44 -9.88 7.55
N PRO A 296 15.21 -9.53 7.12
CA PRO A 296 14.72 -9.44 5.74
C PRO A 296 14.94 -8.10 5.02
N TYR A 297 15.59 -7.13 5.61
CA TYR A 297 15.87 -5.77 5.12
C TYR A 297 14.64 -4.89 4.86
N ALA A 298 13.55 -5.49 4.45
CA ALA A 298 12.34 -4.82 3.96
C ALA A 298 11.53 -4.17 5.09
N HIS A 299 10.89 -3.05 4.78
CA HIS A 299 9.84 -2.47 5.63
C HIS A 299 8.52 -3.26 5.45
N PRO A 300 7.90 -3.74 6.53
CA PRO A 300 6.63 -4.44 6.45
C PRO A 300 5.49 -3.44 6.19
N ASP A 301 5.05 -3.37 4.96
CA ASP A 301 3.91 -2.54 4.58
C ASP A 301 2.62 -3.07 5.24
N PRO A 302 1.77 -2.23 5.85
CA PRO A 302 0.48 -2.64 6.40
C PRO A 302 -0.59 -2.92 5.33
N THR A 303 -0.19 -3.47 4.20
CA THR A 303 -1.06 -3.98 3.14
C THR A 303 -0.87 -5.46 2.92
N LEU A 304 -1.86 -6.12 2.35
CA LEU A 304 -1.85 -7.55 2.15
C LEU A 304 -2.16 -7.91 0.69
N PRO A 305 -1.15 -8.22 -0.12
CA PRO A 305 -1.36 -8.91 -1.38
C PRO A 305 -2.09 -10.24 -1.18
N ALA A 306 -3.12 -10.44 -2.00
CA ALA A 306 -3.95 -11.63 -1.98
C ALA A 306 -4.31 -12.04 -3.40
N VAL A 307 -4.81 -13.26 -3.58
CA VAL A 307 -5.57 -13.60 -4.76
C VAL A 307 -6.97 -13.04 -4.60
N LEU A 308 -7.27 -11.94 -5.28
CA LEU A 308 -8.60 -11.41 -5.38
C LEU A 308 -9.38 -12.24 -6.39
N LEU A 309 -10.58 -12.64 -6.00
CA LEU A 309 -11.52 -13.37 -6.85
C LEU A 309 -12.75 -12.50 -7.11
N ASN A 310 -13.17 -12.35 -8.35
CA ASN A 310 -14.36 -11.57 -8.68
C ASN A 310 -15.62 -12.41 -8.43
N HIS A 311 -16.36 -12.11 -7.37
CA HIS A 311 -17.55 -12.88 -6.97
C HIS A 311 -18.73 -12.77 -7.93
N GLN A 312 -18.71 -11.82 -8.87
CA GLN A 312 -19.72 -11.74 -9.95
C GLN A 312 -19.35 -12.58 -11.17
N VAL A 313 -18.19 -13.22 -11.18
CA VAL A 313 -17.72 -14.12 -12.23
C VAL A 313 -17.76 -15.56 -11.72
N ALA A 314 -18.63 -16.38 -12.32
CA ALA A 314 -18.65 -17.82 -12.00
C ALA A 314 -17.30 -18.46 -12.37
N PRO A 315 -16.79 -19.37 -11.55
CA PRO A 315 -17.42 -20.00 -10.39
C PRO A 315 -17.00 -19.40 -9.02
N PHE A 316 -16.45 -18.18 -8.98
CA PHE A 316 -15.85 -17.61 -7.77
C PHE A 316 -16.87 -17.10 -6.74
N ASP A 317 -18.15 -17.08 -7.08
CA ASP A 317 -19.28 -16.93 -6.15
C ASP A 317 -19.37 -18.10 -5.16
N LYS A 318 -18.86 -19.30 -5.52
CA LYS A 318 -18.94 -20.50 -4.71
C LYS A 318 -17.79 -20.58 -3.69
N ARG A 319 -18.14 -20.64 -2.41
CA ARG A 319 -17.18 -20.80 -1.30
C ARG A 319 -16.25 -21.99 -1.48
N ASP A 320 -16.82 -23.13 -1.89
CA ASP A 320 -16.07 -24.37 -2.06
C ASP A 320 -14.98 -24.26 -3.13
N VAL A 321 -15.25 -23.52 -4.21
CA VAL A 321 -14.24 -23.25 -5.24
C VAL A 321 -13.12 -22.37 -4.70
N ARG A 322 -13.44 -21.34 -3.92
CA ARG A 322 -12.42 -20.45 -3.33
C ARG A 322 -11.53 -21.21 -2.34
N TRP A 323 -12.12 -22.06 -1.49
CA TRP A 323 -11.34 -22.92 -0.58
C TRP A 323 -10.52 -23.98 -1.33
N ALA A 324 -11.07 -24.59 -2.39
CA ALA A 324 -10.31 -25.52 -3.22
C ALA A 324 -9.06 -24.85 -3.81
N LEU A 325 -9.21 -23.64 -4.36
CA LEU A 325 -8.09 -22.86 -4.89
C LEU A 325 -7.07 -22.51 -3.81
N ALA A 326 -7.50 -22.17 -2.59
CA ALA A 326 -6.60 -21.88 -1.46
C ALA A 326 -5.78 -23.13 -1.05
N LEU A 327 -6.42 -24.31 -0.96
CA LEU A 327 -5.77 -25.56 -0.58
C LEU A 327 -4.79 -26.12 -1.64
N LEU A 328 -4.74 -25.52 -2.82
CA LEU A 328 -3.79 -25.87 -3.88
C LEU A 328 -2.50 -25.04 -3.83
N ILE A 329 -2.43 -24.02 -2.96
CA ILE A 329 -1.27 -23.12 -2.89
C ILE A 329 -0.28 -23.62 -1.83
N ASP A 330 0.96 -23.93 -2.23
CA ASP A 330 2.10 -23.98 -1.31
C ASP A 330 2.69 -22.57 -1.16
N ILE A 331 2.33 -21.90 -0.07
CA ILE A 331 2.75 -20.54 0.21
C ILE A 331 4.27 -20.41 0.38
N LYS A 332 4.96 -21.47 0.81
CA LYS A 332 6.44 -21.45 0.93
C LYS A 332 7.08 -21.27 -0.43
N ALA A 333 6.60 -22.02 -1.42
CA ALA A 333 7.08 -21.88 -2.79
C ALA A 333 6.76 -20.49 -3.37
N VAL A 334 5.58 -19.93 -3.05
CA VAL A 334 5.21 -18.57 -3.45
C VAL A 334 6.14 -17.53 -2.79
N ALA A 335 6.40 -17.63 -1.48
CA ALA A 335 7.29 -16.73 -0.76
C ALA A 335 8.74 -16.77 -1.30
N MET A 336 9.25 -17.99 -1.57
CA MET A 336 10.59 -18.18 -2.13
C MET A 336 10.70 -17.62 -3.55
N ALA A 337 9.69 -17.85 -4.40
CA ALA A 337 9.70 -17.37 -5.78
C ALA A 337 9.57 -15.84 -5.87
N SER A 338 8.71 -15.23 -5.05
CA SER A 338 8.38 -13.81 -5.11
C SER A 338 9.39 -12.94 -4.36
N TYR A 339 9.66 -13.25 -3.09
CA TYR A 339 10.45 -12.43 -2.18
C TYR A 339 11.79 -13.05 -1.77
N ARG A 340 12.22 -14.16 -2.38
CA ARG A 340 13.40 -14.92 -1.92
C ARG A 340 13.31 -15.30 -0.44
N GLY A 341 12.09 -15.51 0.03
CA GLY A 341 11.79 -15.84 1.41
C GLY A 341 11.68 -14.64 2.37
N ALA A 342 12.01 -13.42 1.94
CA ALA A 342 11.83 -12.20 2.76
C ALA A 342 10.36 -11.75 2.77
N ALA A 343 9.44 -12.66 3.10
CA ALA A 343 8.01 -12.46 3.07
C ALA A 343 7.37 -12.86 4.38
N THR A 344 6.48 -12.02 4.90
CA THR A 344 5.70 -12.29 6.11
C THR A 344 4.33 -12.81 5.71
N ILE A 345 4.13 -14.12 5.76
CA ILE A 345 2.88 -14.77 5.34
C ILE A 345 1.72 -14.47 6.29
N SER A 346 0.49 -14.45 5.76
CA SER A 346 -0.73 -14.31 6.56
C SER A 346 -1.83 -15.23 6.07
N ALA A 347 -2.40 -16.03 6.99
CA ALA A 347 -3.62 -16.80 6.76
C ALA A 347 -4.88 -15.93 6.97
N LEU A 348 -4.75 -14.81 7.65
CA LEU A 348 -5.84 -13.86 7.90
C LEU A 348 -5.88 -12.80 6.81
N GLY A 349 -7.06 -12.25 6.55
CA GLY A 349 -7.27 -11.18 5.57
C GLY A 349 -6.70 -9.81 5.98
N VAL A 350 -5.74 -9.79 6.90
CA VAL A 350 -5.06 -8.60 7.40
C VAL A 350 -3.55 -8.84 7.50
N PRO A 351 -2.71 -7.82 7.33
CA PRO A 351 -1.26 -7.98 7.43
C PRO A 351 -0.82 -8.22 8.88
N PRO A 352 0.18 -9.07 9.14
CA PRO A 352 0.71 -9.31 10.48
C PRO A 352 1.72 -8.23 10.90
N THR A 353 1.33 -6.94 10.84
CA THR A 353 2.19 -5.78 11.09
C THR A 353 1.68 -4.93 12.25
N GLY A 354 2.53 -4.10 12.81
CA GLY A 354 2.19 -3.16 13.89
C GLY A 354 1.61 -3.86 15.11
N GLY A 355 0.44 -3.42 15.57
CA GLY A 355 -0.27 -3.99 16.72
C GLY A 355 -1.16 -5.19 16.40
N TYR A 356 -1.39 -5.48 15.13
CA TYR A 356 -2.30 -6.56 14.72
C TYR A 356 -1.85 -7.95 15.17
N PRO A 357 -0.56 -8.31 15.22
CA PRO A 357 -0.13 -9.58 15.79
C PRO A 357 -0.71 -9.83 17.18
N LYS A 358 -0.65 -8.85 18.06
CA LYS A 358 -1.17 -8.95 19.44
C LYS A 358 -2.70 -8.87 19.50
N ALA A 359 -3.30 -7.97 18.71
CA ALA A 359 -4.74 -7.72 18.78
C ALA A 359 -5.58 -8.83 18.12
N TYR A 360 -5.06 -9.45 17.05
CA TYR A 360 -5.84 -10.35 16.22
C TYR A 360 -5.20 -11.72 16.01
N PHE A 361 -3.90 -11.80 15.74
CA PHE A 361 -3.26 -13.09 15.46
C PHE A 361 -3.12 -13.95 16.71
N ASP A 362 -2.73 -13.38 17.86
CA ASP A 362 -2.66 -14.11 19.12
C ASP A 362 -4.01 -14.71 19.53
N PRO A 363 -5.12 -13.92 19.56
CA PRO A 363 -6.43 -14.46 19.90
C PRO A 363 -6.98 -15.48 18.89
N MET A 364 -6.61 -15.35 17.61
CA MET A 364 -7.08 -16.26 16.56
C MET A 364 -6.34 -17.59 16.50
N GLU A 365 -5.16 -17.70 17.11
CA GLU A 365 -4.27 -18.88 16.97
C GLU A 365 -4.94 -20.20 17.37
N SER A 366 -5.60 -20.24 18.53
CA SER A 366 -6.31 -21.44 18.98
C SER A 366 -7.46 -21.80 18.05
N TRP A 367 -8.26 -20.78 17.67
CA TRP A 367 -9.39 -20.99 16.77
C TRP A 367 -8.94 -21.48 15.40
N LEU A 368 -7.84 -20.97 14.84
CA LEU A 368 -7.29 -21.42 13.56
C LEU A 368 -6.83 -22.90 13.60
N LYS A 369 -6.20 -23.32 14.71
CA LYS A 369 -5.78 -24.73 14.90
C LYS A 369 -6.97 -25.69 14.95
N ASP A 370 -8.11 -25.24 15.45
CA ASP A 370 -9.33 -26.04 15.57
C ASP A 370 -10.28 -25.89 14.39
N PHE A 371 -10.07 -24.86 13.57
CA PHE A 371 -10.91 -24.63 12.39
C PHE A 371 -10.86 -25.79 11.41
N THR A 372 -12.04 -26.18 10.93
CA THR A 372 -12.20 -27.26 9.96
C THR A 372 -12.92 -26.78 8.71
N VAL A 373 -12.53 -27.32 7.58
CA VAL A 373 -13.25 -27.25 6.31
C VAL A 373 -13.93 -28.59 6.08
N ASP A 374 -15.26 -28.58 6.01
CA ASP A 374 -16.05 -29.73 5.58
C ASP A 374 -15.97 -29.85 4.06
N THR A 375 -15.48 -30.96 3.55
CA THR A 375 -15.40 -31.23 2.11
C THR A 375 -16.64 -31.98 1.58
N GLY A 376 -17.57 -32.36 2.46
CA GLY A 376 -18.69 -33.26 2.16
C GLY A 376 -18.33 -34.73 2.27
N LYS A 377 -17.04 -35.08 2.24
CA LYS A 377 -16.53 -36.44 2.44
C LYS A 377 -15.74 -36.57 3.74
N ARG A 378 -15.12 -35.50 4.21
CA ARG A 378 -14.31 -35.49 5.44
C ARG A 378 -14.19 -34.05 5.99
N GLN A 379 -13.84 -33.99 7.29
CA GLN A 379 -13.42 -32.73 7.93
C GLN A 379 -11.91 -32.59 7.83
N VAL A 380 -11.43 -31.41 7.40
CA VAL A 380 -10.01 -31.13 7.22
C VAL A 380 -9.62 -29.96 8.11
N LYS A 381 -8.55 -30.09 8.90
CA LYS A 381 -7.89 -28.97 9.62
C LYS A 381 -6.81 -28.37 8.72
N PRO A 382 -7.09 -27.26 8.00
CA PRO A 382 -6.17 -26.76 6.97
C PRO A 382 -5.00 -25.96 7.54
N TYR A 383 -5.11 -25.39 8.73
CA TYR A 383 -4.09 -24.48 9.27
C TYR A 383 -2.84 -25.23 9.76
N ASP A 384 -1.67 -24.75 9.33
CA ASP A 384 -0.36 -25.20 9.79
C ASP A 384 0.42 -24.02 10.39
N PRO A 385 0.56 -23.97 11.73
CA PRO A 385 1.27 -22.88 12.41
C PRO A 385 2.80 -22.91 12.19
N SER A 386 3.35 -24.01 11.66
CA SER A 386 4.80 -24.19 11.52
C SER A 386 5.39 -23.61 10.23
N ILE A 387 4.57 -23.13 9.29
CA ILE A 387 5.03 -22.72 7.94
C ILE A 387 6.04 -21.60 7.99
N GLY A 388 5.88 -20.58 8.85
CA GLY A 388 6.89 -19.53 9.02
C GLY A 388 8.26 -20.10 9.43
N GLY A 389 8.26 -21.04 10.38
CA GLY A 389 9.47 -21.76 10.78
C GLY A 389 10.08 -22.63 9.67
N GLN A 390 9.23 -23.22 8.81
CA GLN A 390 9.69 -23.99 7.65
C GLN A 390 10.38 -23.08 6.63
N ILE A 391 9.85 -21.87 6.35
CA ILE A 391 10.50 -20.88 5.48
C ILE A 391 11.87 -20.48 6.06
N ALA A 392 11.95 -20.16 7.36
CA ALA A 392 13.20 -19.87 8.05
C ALA A 392 14.21 -21.03 7.90
N GLY A 393 13.76 -22.26 8.07
CA GLY A 393 14.58 -23.47 7.88
C GLY A 393 15.13 -23.63 6.45
N MET A 394 14.34 -23.29 5.44
CA MET A 394 14.77 -23.31 4.02
C MET A 394 15.88 -22.29 3.72
N LEU A 395 15.90 -21.15 4.41
CA LEU A 395 16.84 -20.06 4.19
C LEU A 395 18.13 -20.22 4.99
N ARG A 396 18.08 -20.88 6.13
CA ARG A 396 19.22 -21.03 7.06
C ARG A 396 20.49 -21.58 6.44
N PRO A 397 20.47 -22.57 5.53
CA PRO A 397 21.68 -23.04 4.86
C PRO A 397 22.45 -21.97 4.07
N SER A 398 21.73 -20.97 3.54
CA SER A 398 22.33 -19.90 2.73
C SER A 398 22.62 -18.61 3.49
N LEU A 399 21.81 -18.28 4.52
CA LEU A 399 21.91 -17.02 5.26
C LEU A 399 22.43 -17.18 6.68
N GLY A 400 22.56 -18.42 7.17
CA GLY A 400 23.21 -18.70 8.46
C GLY A 400 22.58 -17.94 9.63
N ASN A 401 23.40 -17.15 10.30
CA ASN A 401 23.02 -16.40 11.50
C ASN A 401 22.12 -15.19 11.23
N GLU A 402 21.93 -14.79 9.97
CA GLU A 402 20.94 -13.74 9.63
C GLU A 402 19.51 -14.23 9.88
N ILE A 403 19.28 -15.55 9.90
CA ILE A 403 17.96 -16.12 10.16
C ILE A 403 17.77 -16.31 11.67
N PRO A 404 16.78 -15.65 12.30
CA PRO A 404 16.55 -15.76 13.73
C PRO A 404 16.24 -17.20 14.16
N THR A 405 16.59 -17.53 15.40
CA THR A 405 16.26 -18.81 16.05
C THR A 405 15.11 -18.66 17.04
N ASP A 406 14.89 -17.47 17.55
CA ASP A 406 13.80 -17.16 18.46
C ASP A 406 12.44 -17.27 17.73
N PRO A 407 11.46 -18.02 18.27
CA PRO A 407 10.15 -18.23 17.63
C PRO A 407 9.37 -16.93 17.40
N ALA A 408 9.49 -15.93 18.29
CA ALA A 408 8.78 -14.67 18.14
C ALA A 408 9.37 -13.84 16.99
N LEU A 409 10.71 -13.84 16.86
CA LEU A 409 11.40 -13.19 15.75
C LEU A 409 11.15 -13.91 14.42
N ILE A 410 11.05 -15.24 14.41
CA ILE A 410 10.64 -16.02 13.24
C ILE A 410 9.21 -15.63 12.81
N ALA A 411 8.28 -15.57 13.76
CA ALA A 411 6.90 -15.17 13.48
C ALA A 411 6.80 -13.72 12.96
N ALA A 412 7.61 -12.82 13.47
CA ALA A 412 7.67 -11.43 13.01
C ALA A 412 8.22 -11.31 11.57
N ALA A 413 9.25 -12.10 11.23
CA ALA A 413 9.91 -12.03 9.92
C ALA A 413 9.15 -12.82 8.83
N PHE A 414 8.63 -14.00 9.16
CA PHE A 414 8.08 -14.95 8.19
C PHE A 414 6.57 -15.19 8.32
N GLY A 415 5.94 -14.62 9.34
CA GLY A 415 4.55 -14.91 9.68
C GLY A 415 4.39 -16.16 10.54
N ARG A 416 3.18 -16.39 11.02
CA ARG A 416 2.90 -17.46 12.00
C ARG A 416 2.58 -18.78 11.34
N GLY A 417 1.55 -18.81 10.48
CA GLY A 417 1.08 -20.01 9.81
C GLY A 417 0.23 -19.69 8.59
N TRP A 418 -0.13 -20.75 7.86
CA TRP A 418 -0.94 -20.65 6.67
C TRP A 418 -1.66 -21.98 6.37
N TRP A 419 -2.39 -22.05 5.27
CA TRP A 419 -3.09 -23.26 4.84
C TRP A 419 -2.09 -24.28 4.27
N LYS A 420 -2.11 -25.52 4.77
CA LYS A 420 -1.31 -26.60 4.16
C LYS A 420 -1.98 -27.10 2.88
N PRO A 421 -1.19 -27.34 1.83
CA PRO A 421 -1.72 -27.89 0.59
C PRO A 421 -2.39 -29.25 0.81
N ASP A 422 -3.61 -29.41 0.29
CA ASP A 422 -4.36 -30.66 0.31
C ASP A 422 -5.15 -30.83 -1.00
N GLN A 423 -4.52 -31.49 -1.98
CA GLN A 423 -5.12 -31.71 -3.30
C GLN A 423 -6.39 -32.59 -3.22
N GLN A 424 -6.46 -33.53 -2.27
CA GLN A 424 -7.64 -34.36 -2.12
C GLN A 424 -8.83 -33.56 -1.58
N ALA A 425 -8.60 -32.69 -0.59
CA ALA A 425 -9.63 -31.79 -0.09
C ALA A 425 -10.10 -30.84 -1.17
N ALA A 426 -9.17 -30.30 -1.97
CA ALA A 426 -9.51 -29.44 -3.11
C ALA A 426 -10.38 -30.17 -4.14
N ALA A 427 -10.05 -31.42 -4.46
CA ALA A 427 -10.85 -32.27 -5.36
C ALA A 427 -12.27 -32.50 -4.80
N ASP A 428 -12.37 -32.89 -3.53
CA ASP A 428 -13.66 -33.15 -2.87
C ASP A 428 -14.56 -31.91 -2.89
N LEU A 429 -13.98 -30.68 -2.65
CA LEU A 429 -14.71 -29.43 -2.69
C LEU A 429 -15.17 -29.06 -4.12
N LEU A 430 -14.32 -29.27 -5.13
CA LEU A 430 -14.71 -29.03 -6.53
C LEU A 430 -15.81 -29.99 -6.97
N GLU A 431 -15.72 -31.28 -6.62
CA GLU A 431 -16.77 -32.27 -6.92
C GLU A 431 -18.09 -31.88 -6.25
N ARG A 432 -18.07 -31.46 -4.97
CA ARG A 432 -19.25 -30.95 -4.27
C ARG A 432 -19.85 -29.70 -4.95
N ALA A 433 -19.00 -28.85 -5.54
CA ALA A 433 -19.45 -27.70 -6.31
C ALA A 433 -19.96 -28.05 -7.72
N GLY A 434 -19.97 -29.35 -8.09
CA GLY A 434 -20.47 -29.89 -9.35
C GLY A 434 -19.43 -29.97 -10.48
N PHE A 435 -18.15 -29.83 -10.16
CA PHE A 435 -17.06 -30.00 -11.13
C PHE A 435 -16.75 -31.47 -11.36
N SER A 436 -16.16 -31.78 -12.51
CA SER A 436 -15.73 -33.14 -12.84
C SER A 436 -14.31 -33.11 -13.39
N LYS A 437 -13.52 -34.14 -13.05
CA LYS A 437 -12.20 -34.35 -13.61
C LYS A 437 -12.28 -35.33 -14.79
N ARG A 438 -11.72 -34.97 -15.95
CA ARG A 438 -11.64 -35.81 -17.15
C ARG A 438 -10.17 -35.87 -17.60
N GLY A 439 -9.56 -37.04 -17.45
CA GLY A 439 -8.10 -37.15 -17.55
C GLY A 439 -7.42 -36.24 -16.52
N ASP A 440 -6.52 -35.39 -16.97
CA ASP A 440 -5.75 -34.49 -16.09
C ASP A 440 -6.39 -33.11 -15.93
N ARG A 441 -7.62 -32.87 -16.44
CA ARG A 441 -8.24 -31.54 -16.45
C ARG A 441 -9.55 -31.51 -15.69
N TRP A 442 -9.80 -30.38 -15.03
CA TRP A 442 -11.06 -30.04 -14.39
C TRP A 442 -12.03 -29.31 -15.30
N TYR A 443 -13.30 -29.65 -15.20
CA TYR A 443 -14.40 -29.07 -15.96
C TYR A 443 -15.46 -28.52 -15.01
N MET A 444 -15.99 -27.35 -15.35
CA MET A 444 -17.09 -26.71 -14.62
C MET A 444 -18.41 -27.49 -14.78
N PRO A 445 -19.44 -27.19 -13.97
CA PRO A 445 -20.75 -27.83 -14.08
C PRO A 445 -21.43 -27.68 -15.46
N ASP A 446 -21.11 -26.61 -16.20
CA ASP A 446 -21.61 -26.40 -17.57
C ASP A 446 -20.84 -27.18 -18.64
N GLY A 447 -19.88 -27.99 -18.24
CA GLY A 447 -19.05 -28.84 -19.12
C GLY A 447 -17.86 -28.15 -19.78
N LYS A 448 -17.64 -26.86 -19.53
CA LYS A 448 -16.46 -26.14 -20.04
C LYS A 448 -15.23 -26.42 -19.18
N PRO A 449 -14.00 -26.36 -19.74
CA PRO A 449 -12.78 -26.42 -18.95
C PRO A 449 -12.78 -25.37 -17.83
N PHE A 450 -12.27 -25.75 -16.65
CA PHE A 450 -12.06 -24.79 -15.57
C PHE A 450 -10.84 -23.94 -15.87
N THR A 451 -11.04 -22.72 -16.36
CA THR A 451 -9.99 -21.76 -16.71
C THR A 451 -9.95 -20.62 -15.70
N VAL A 452 -8.75 -20.18 -15.34
CA VAL A 452 -8.52 -19.02 -14.46
C VAL A 452 -7.43 -18.12 -15.03
N ALA A 453 -7.78 -16.91 -15.44
CA ALA A 453 -6.81 -15.88 -15.80
C ALA A 453 -6.49 -15.03 -14.56
N ILE A 454 -5.23 -15.09 -14.11
CA ILE A 454 -4.73 -14.27 -12.98
C ILE A 454 -4.11 -12.99 -13.55
N THR A 455 -4.73 -11.87 -13.31
CA THR A 455 -4.19 -10.56 -13.67
C THR A 455 -3.03 -10.17 -12.75
N VAL A 456 -1.91 -9.75 -13.32
CA VAL A 456 -0.68 -9.32 -12.62
C VAL A 456 -0.16 -8.01 -13.20
N GLU A 457 0.60 -7.24 -12.41
CA GLU A 457 1.01 -5.88 -12.81
C GLU A 457 2.24 -5.83 -13.74
N GLY A 458 2.96 -6.93 -13.90
CA GLY A 458 4.17 -6.98 -14.71
C GLY A 458 5.40 -6.42 -13.97
N ASP A 459 6.22 -5.65 -14.70
CA ASP A 459 7.52 -5.17 -14.20
C ASP A 459 7.43 -4.09 -13.11
N LEU A 460 6.29 -3.42 -12.99
CA LEU A 460 6.06 -2.44 -11.91
C LEU A 460 6.02 -3.09 -10.53
N ARG A 461 5.58 -4.35 -10.45
CA ARG A 461 5.49 -5.11 -9.20
C ARG A 461 5.97 -6.55 -9.44
N PRO A 462 7.28 -6.75 -9.63
CA PRO A 462 7.83 -8.05 -10.00
C PRO A 462 7.58 -9.13 -8.94
N THR A 463 7.57 -8.78 -7.66
CA THR A 463 7.27 -9.71 -6.56
C THR A 463 5.84 -10.26 -6.67
N MET A 464 4.85 -9.39 -6.92
CA MET A 464 3.45 -9.79 -7.10
C MET A 464 3.24 -10.58 -8.39
N THR A 465 3.94 -10.22 -9.45
CA THR A 465 3.92 -10.96 -10.73
C THR A 465 4.47 -12.36 -10.57
N ARG A 466 5.59 -12.54 -9.86
CA ARG A 466 6.16 -13.85 -9.53
C ARG A 466 5.21 -14.68 -8.65
N ALA A 467 4.56 -14.04 -7.66
CA ALA A 467 3.56 -14.71 -6.82
C ALA A 467 2.40 -15.26 -7.68
N GLY A 468 1.81 -14.44 -8.55
CA GLY A 468 0.74 -14.88 -9.45
C GLY A 468 1.15 -15.99 -10.41
N THR A 469 2.38 -15.91 -10.94
CA THR A 469 2.94 -16.95 -11.81
C THR A 469 3.09 -18.28 -11.08
N MET A 470 3.56 -18.25 -9.82
CA MET A 470 3.71 -19.45 -9.00
C MET A 470 2.35 -20.04 -8.64
N VAL A 471 1.37 -19.23 -8.26
CA VAL A 471 -0.01 -19.67 -7.99
C VAL A 471 -0.61 -20.33 -9.24
N ALA A 472 -0.50 -19.68 -10.40
CA ALA A 472 -1.00 -20.25 -11.66
C ALA A 472 -0.33 -21.59 -11.99
N GLN A 473 0.96 -21.74 -11.73
CA GLN A 473 1.69 -22.98 -11.93
C GLN A 473 1.15 -24.10 -11.05
N GLN A 474 0.90 -23.84 -9.78
CA GLN A 474 0.39 -24.82 -8.82
C GLN A 474 -1.04 -25.26 -9.18
N TRP A 475 -1.89 -24.34 -9.61
CA TRP A 475 -3.24 -24.66 -10.10
C TRP A 475 -3.20 -25.51 -11.38
N ARG A 476 -2.26 -25.22 -12.32
CA ARG A 476 -2.08 -26.05 -13.51
C ARG A 476 -1.64 -27.48 -13.18
N GLN A 477 -0.76 -27.66 -12.20
CA GLN A 477 -0.31 -29.00 -11.74
C GLN A 477 -1.47 -29.85 -11.22
N PHE A 478 -2.53 -29.22 -10.73
CA PHE A 478 -3.74 -29.90 -10.27
C PHE A 478 -4.74 -30.18 -11.40
N GLY A 479 -4.56 -29.55 -12.58
CA GLY A 479 -5.43 -29.73 -13.75
C GLY A 479 -6.40 -28.58 -14.03
N ILE A 480 -6.24 -27.42 -13.35
CA ILE A 480 -6.95 -26.18 -13.67
C ILE A 480 -6.16 -25.46 -14.77
N ASP A 481 -6.84 -24.99 -15.82
CA ASP A 481 -6.20 -24.22 -16.89
C ASP A 481 -5.97 -22.78 -16.42
N ALA A 482 -4.89 -22.57 -15.64
CA ALA A 482 -4.55 -21.28 -15.03
C ALA A 482 -3.45 -20.57 -15.82
N THR A 483 -3.67 -19.28 -16.11
CA THR A 483 -2.72 -18.42 -16.85
C THR A 483 -2.50 -17.10 -16.11
N THR A 484 -1.44 -16.37 -16.47
CA THR A 484 -1.24 -14.99 -16.02
C THR A 484 -1.49 -14.02 -17.17
N ALA A 485 -2.15 -12.91 -16.87
CA ALA A 485 -2.39 -11.80 -17.81
C ALA A 485 -1.78 -10.51 -17.24
N VAL A 486 -0.87 -9.88 -18.00
CA VAL A 486 -0.20 -8.65 -17.57
C VAL A 486 -1.11 -7.45 -17.83
N ALA A 487 -1.31 -6.61 -16.80
CA ALA A 487 -2.12 -5.39 -16.84
C ALA A 487 -1.29 -4.15 -16.46
N GLN A 488 -0.10 -4.03 -17.03
CA GLN A 488 0.85 -2.96 -16.70
C GLN A 488 0.21 -1.57 -16.83
N GLY A 489 0.22 -0.80 -15.72
CA GLY A 489 -0.33 0.56 -15.66
C GLY A 489 -1.86 0.66 -15.71
N THR A 490 -2.60 -0.47 -15.76
CA THR A 490 -4.09 -0.48 -15.81
C THR A 490 -4.72 -1.32 -14.70
N MET A 491 -3.93 -1.78 -13.75
CA MET A 491 -4.37 -2.69 -12.69
C MET A 491 -5.51 -2.13 -11.85
N ASN A 492 -5.39 -0.87 -11.44
CA ASN A 492 -6.39 -0.20 -10.60
C ASN A 492 -7.70 0.03 -11.36
N ASP A 493 -7.63 0.41 -12.63
CA ASP A 493 -8.80 0.62 -13.48
C ASP A 493 -9.56 -0.70 -13.69
N ARG A 494 -8.84 -1.78 -14.00
CA ARG A 494 -9.43 -3.13 -14.14
C ARG A 494 -10.07 -3.60 -12.83
N ARG A 495 -9.39 -3.40 -11.71
CA ARG A 495 -9.89 -3.76 -10.38
C ARG A 495 -11.21 -3.04 -10.06
N ALA A 496 -11.25 -1.73 -10.27
CA ALA A 496 -12.43 -0.91 -10.05
C ALA A 496 -13.58 -1.29 -11.00
N ALA A 497 -13.28 -1.51 -12.28
CA ALA A 497 -14.27 -1.92 -13.29
C ALA A 497 -14.74 -3.37 -13.12
N GLY A 498 -13.98 -4.23 -12.42
CA GLY A 498 -14.27 -5.67 -12.34
C GLY A 498 -13.91 -6.44 -13.60
N ASP A 499 -13.00 -5.89 -14.39
CA ASP A 499 -12.49 -6.53 -15.60
C ASP A 499 -11.37 -7.53 -15.26
N TYR A 500 -11.73 -8.55 -14.48
CA TYR A 500 -10.82 -9.64 -14.11
C TYR A 500 -11.59 -10.86 -13.60
N GLN A 501 -10.99 -12.03 -13.67
CA GLN A 501 -11.43 -13.27 -13.04
C GLN A 501 -10.77 -13.43 -11.65
N ALA A 502 -9.45 -13.52 -11.66
CA ALA A 502 -8.58 -13.48 -10.49
C ALA A 502 -7.50 -12.43 -10.68
N MET A 503 -6.92 -11.93 -9.59
CA MET A 503 -5.90 -10.89 -9.63
C MET A 503 -4.98 -11.01 -8.43
N ILE A 504 -3.66 -10.82 -8.61
CA ILE A 504 -2.77 -10.58 -7.48
C ILE A 504 -2.70 -9.08 -7.24
N ALA A 505 -3.33 -8.63 -6.18
CA ALA A 505 -3.37 -7.21 -5.81
C ALA A 505 -3.61 -7.04 -4.31
N TRP A 506 -3.57 -5.80 -3.85
CA TRP A 506 -3.97 -5.47 -2.49
C TRP A 506 -5.47 -5.72 -2.30
N SER A 507 -5.79 -6.59 -1.34
CA SER A 507 -7.18 -6.89 -1.01
C SER A 507 -7.81 -5.79 -0.16
N VAL A 508 -7.06 -5.33 0.81
CA VAL A 508 -7.44 -4.30 1.77
C VAL A 508 -6.20 -3.51 2.19
N GLU A 509 -6.40 -2.25 2.52
CA GLU A 509 -5.35 -1.35 2.98
C GLU A 509 -5.70 -0.81 4.37
N THR A 510 -4.77 -0.88 5.32
CA THR A 510 -5.01 -0.41 6.69
C THR A 510 -4.55 0.99 6.98
N TRP A 511 -3.75 1.53 6.18
CA TRP A 511 -3.12 2.85 6.31
C TRP A 511 -3.52 3.67 7.53
N GLY A 512 -3.20 3.19 8.67
CA GLY A 512 -3.12 3.96 9.86
C GLY A 512 -4.38 4.39 10.47
N GLY A 513 -5.36 3.74 10.21
CA GLY A 513 -6.58 4.13 10.79
C GLY A 513 -6.55 3.92 12.28
N HIS A 514 -7.37 3.14 12.72
CA HIS A 514 -7.71 2.82 14.08
C HIS A 514 -7.10 1.46 14.47
N PRO A 515 -6.87 1.17 15.75
CA PRO A 515 -6.42 -0.16 16.17
C PRO A 515 -7.45 -1.26 15.89
N ASP A 516 -8.74 -0.93 15.75
CA ASP A 516 -9.74 -1.87 15.27
C ASP A 516 -9.70 -2.03 13.74
N LEU A 517 -10.37 -3.05 13.21
CA LEU A 517 -10.39 -3.35 11.78
C LEU A 517 -11.49 -2.60 11.01
N SER A 518 -12.06 -1.52 11.55
CA SER A 518 -13.18 -0.81 10.92
C SER A 518 -12.87 -0.38 9.48
N PHE A 519 -11.65 0.04 9.21
CA PHE A 519 -11.23 0.42 7.85
C PHE A 519 -11.27 -0.77 6.88
N PHE A 520 -10.83 -1.96 7.31
CA PHE A 520 -10.95 -3.18 6.50
C PHE A 520 -12.40 -3.55 6.29
N LEU A 521 -13.21 -3.54 7.35
CA LEU A 521 -14.63 -3.84 7.30
C LEU A 521 -15.35 -2.93 6.30
N ASP A 522 -15.10 -1.63 6.35
CA ASP A 522 -15.69 -0.67 5.40
C ASP A 522 -15.37 -0.99 3.95
N SER A 523 -14.21 -1.57 3.67
CA SER A 523 -13.85 -1.95 2.30
C SER A 523 -14.73 -3.08 1.74
N TRP A 524 -15.35 -3.88 2.60
CA TRP A 524 -16.21 -5.01 2.24
C TRP A 524 -17.71 -4.71 2.28
N GLN A 525 -18.11 -3.50 2.63
CA GLN A 525 -19.51 -3.13 2.74
C GLN A 525 -20.27 -3.45 1.43
N SER A 526 -21.42 -4.12 1.55
CA SER A 526 -22.24 -4.50 0.39
C SER A 526 -22.73 -3.30 -0.41
N ASP A 527 -22.94 -2.15 0.23
CA ASP A 527 -23.32 -0.90 -0.44
C ASP A 527 -22.28 -0.42 -1.48
N PHE A 528 -21.02 -0.87 -1.36
CA PHE A 528 -19.93 -0.55 -2.30
C PHE A 528 -19.81 -1.52 -3.48
N VAL A 529 -20.58 -2.59 -3.49
CA VAL A 529 -20.59 -3.51 -4.63
C VAL A 529 -21.20 -2.78 -5.84
N ALA A 530 -20.48 -2.84 -6.97
CA ALA A 530 -20.95 -2.23 -8.20
C ALA A 530 -22.30 -2.81 -8.63
N LYS A 531 -23.29 -1.94 -8.88
CA LYS A 531 -24.62 -2.32 -9.40
C LYS A 531 -24.54 -2.66 -10.89
N PRO A 532 -25.48 -3.43 -11.44
CA PRO A 532 -25.58 -3.64 -12.88
C PRO A 532 -25.56 -2.31 -13.65
N GLY A 533 -24.70 -2.22 -14.66
CA GLY A 533 -24.49 -1.00 -15.44
C GLY A 533 -23.53 0.04 -14.83
N GLN A 534 -23.09 -0.14 -13.60
CA GLN A 534 -22.05 0.68 -12.97
C GLN A 534 -20.68 0.21 -13.44
N ILE A 535 -19.90 1.11 -14.03
CA ILE A 535 -18.60 0.80 -14.61
C ILE A 535 -17.52 0.64 -13.51
N GLN A 536 -17.64 1.35 -12.39
CA GLN A 536 -16.61 1.41 -11.37
C GLN A 536 -17.21 1.21 -9.97
N ALA A 537 -16.66 0.27 -9.22
CA ALA A 537 -16.98 0.11 -7.82
C ALA A 537 -16.21 1.15 -6.98
N PRO A 538 -16.85 1.83 -6.04
CA PRO A 538 -16.20 2.79 -5.16
C PRO A 538 -15.21 2.11 -4.20
N ARG A 539 -15.55 0.92 -3.72
CA ARG A 539 -14.75 0.00 -2.87
C ARG A 539 -15.27 -1.42 -3.12
N ASN A 540 -14.94 -2.41 -2.28
CA ASN A 540 -15.37 -3.81 -2.43
C ASN A 540 -15.14 -4.33 -3.86
N TRP A 541 -13.91 -4.21 -4.31
CA TRP A 541 -13.54 -4.52 -5.71
C TRP A 541 -13.74 -5.99 -6.08
N GLN A 542 -13.75 -6.88 -5.08
CA GLN A 542 -14.06 -8.30 -5.22
C GLN A 542 -15.55 -8.56 -5.43
N ARG A 543 -16.40 -7.56 -5.19
CA ARG A 543 -17.87 -7.63 -5.34
C ARG A 543 -18.51 -8.71 -4.48
N TRP A 544 -17.95 -8.89 -3.28
CA TRP A 544 -18.49 -9.81 -2.29
C TRP A 544 -19.53 -9.12 -1.43
N SER A 545 -20.72 -9.71 -1.36
CA SER A 545 -21.80 -9.27 -0.47
C SER A 545 -22.03 -10.30 0.62
N SER A 546 -22.07 -9.87 1.86
CA SER A 546 -22.30 -10.71 3.03
C SER A 546 -23.18 -10.01 4.05
N PRO A 547 -24.44 -10.45 4.22
CA PRO A 547 -25.34 -9.88 5.23
C PRO A 547 -24.81 -10.01 6.66
N ASP A 548 -24.00 -11.03 6.96
CA ASP A 548 -23.41 -11.20 8.28
C ASP A 548 -22.28 -10.20 8.50
N LEU A 549 -21.50 -9.91 7.48
CA LEU A 549 -20.49 -8.84 7.55
C LEU A 549 -21.14 -7.46 7.68
N ASP A 550 -22.21 -7.19 6.94
CA ASP A 550 -22.92 -5.91 7.05
C ASP A 550 -23.44 -5.67 8.48
N LYS A 551 -23.93 -6.73 9.18
CA LYS A 551 -24.30 -6.63 10.61
C LYS A 551 -23.11 -6.28 11.51
N ILE A 552 -21.91 -6.85 11.26
CA ILE A 552 -20.69 -6.52 12.00
C ILE A 552 -20.31 -5.05 11.74
N ILE A 553 -20.38 -4.60 10.48
CA ILE A 553 -20.11 -3.21 10.11
C ILE A 553 -21.09 -2.25 10.78
N GLU A 554 -22.38 -2.56 10.82
CA GLU A 554 -23.37 -1.76 11.51
C GLU A 554 -23.15 -1.71 13.02
N ALA A 555 -22.73 -2.82 13.63
CA ALA A 555 -22.48 -2.90 15.06
C ALA A 555 -21.27 -2.06 15.47
N ILE A 556 -20.15 -2.17 14.76
CA ILE A 556 -18.92 -1.43 15.06
C ILE A 556 -19.13 0.09 14.89
N ARG A 557 -19.98 0.51 13.95
CA ARG A 557 -20.31 1.93 13.72
C ARG A 557 -21.16 2.57 14.82
N LYS A 558 -21.77 1.77 15.69
CA LYS A 558 -22.65 2.21 16.78
C LYS A 558 -22.01 2.19 18.16
N ILE A 559 -20.72 1.93 18.25
CA ILE A 559 -19.93 2.04 19.49
C ILE A 559 -18.90 3.14 19.33
N ASP A 560 -18.41 3.66 20.45
CA ASP A 560 -17.33 4.65 20.41
C ASP A 560 -16.10 4.07 19.70
N PHE A 561 -15.35 4.92 19.01
CA PHE A 561 -14.18 4.46 18.27
C PHE A 561 -13.01 4.05 19.18
N ASP A 562 -13.00 4.49 20.45
CA ASP A 562 -12.06 4.06 21.49
C ASP A 562 -12.59 2.86 22.31
N ASP A 563 -13.80 2.33 22.01
CA ASP A 563 -14.36 1.17 22.71
C ASP A 563 -13.58 -0.11 22.34
N PRO A 564 -12.98 -0.83 23.30
CA PRO A 564 -12.23 -2.06 23.06
C PRO A 564 -13.06 -3.17 22.38
N LYS A 565 -14.39 -3.09 22.47
CA LYS A 565 -15.29 -4.01 21.76
C LYS A 565 -15.12 -3.98 20.24
N GLY A 566 -14.53 -2.89 19.68
CA GLY A 566 -14.13 -2.84 18.28
C GLY A 566 -13.17 -3.96 17.88
N ILE A 567 -12.29 -4.41 18.79
CA ILE A 567 -11.40 -5.55 18.56
C ILE A 567 -12.19 -6.87 18.44
N GLU A 568 -13.22 -7.06 19.25
CA GLU A 568 -14.08 -8.28 19.19
C GLU A 568 -14.80 -8.37 17.84
N TYR A 569 -15.36 -7.26 17.35
CA TYR A 569 -15.96 -7.20 16.01
C TYR A 569 -14.95 -7.49 14.91
N GLY A 570 -13.69 -7.04 15.06
CA GLY A 570 -12.61 -7.39 14.17
C GLY A 570 -12.31 -8.89 14.17
N LEU A 571 -12.30 -9.55 15.33
CA LEU A 571 -12.13 -11.00 15.45
C LEU A 571 -13.30 -11.77 14.80
N ASP A 572 -14.53 -11.30 14.96
CA ASP A 572 -15.71 -11.91 14.32
C ASP A 572 -15.65 -11.80 12.79
N TYR A 573 -15.20 -10.64 12.29
CA TYR A 573 -14.91 -10.47 10.86
C TYR A 573 -13.85 -11.46 10.37
N LEU A 574 -12.73 -11.60 11.08
CA LEU A 574 -11.65 -12.50 10.67
C LEU A 574 -12.12 -13.97 10.63
N LYS A 575 -12.93 -14.41 11.61
CA LYS A 575 -13.54 -15.75 11.60
C LYS A 575 -14.46 -15.93 10.40
N LEU A 576 -15.29 -14.91 10.09
CA LEU A 576 -16.16 -14.92 8.92
C LEU A 576 -15.34 -14.98 7.62
N ALA A 577 -14.32 -14.13 7.49
CA ALA A 577 -13.44 -14.08 6.33
C ALA A 577 -12.70 -15.41 6.10
N VAL A 578 -12.24 -16.08 7.16
CA VAL A 578 -11.67 -17.43 7.04
C VAL A 578 -12.70 -18.43 6.58
N ARG A 579 -13.91 -18.43 7.15
CA ARG A 579 -14.97 -19.37 6.75
C ARG A 579 -15.36 -19.20 5.28
N GLU A 580 -15.53 -17.98 4.83
CA GLU A 580 -16.03 -17.63 3.50
C GLU A 580 -14.95 -17.52 2.43
N MET A 581 -13.71 -17.28 2.81
CA MET A 581 -12.56 -17.10 1.90
C MET A 581 -12.85 -16.10 0.76
N PRO A 582 -13.29 -14.86 1.05
CA PRO A 582 -13.65 -13.91 0.00
C PRO A 582 -12.44 -13.50 -0.86
N THR A 583 -11.25 -13.58 -0.32
CA THR A 583 -9.96 -13.53 -1.00
C THR A 583 -9.07 -14.63 -0.43
N ILE A 584 -8.02 -15.02 -1.15
CA ILE A 584 -7.00 -15.90 -0.61
C ILE A 584 -5.83 -15.04 -0.16
N PRO A 585 -5.66 -14.77 1.15
CA PRO A 585 -4.54 -13.99 1.66
C PRO A 585 -3.22 -14.67 1.33
N LEU A 586 -2.17 -13.91 1.06
CA LEU A 586 -0.84 -14.47 0.79
C LEU A 586 0.17 -14.03 1.84
N MET A 587 0.65 -12.80 1.77
CA MET A 587 1.71 -12.28 2.62
C MET A 587 1.67 -10.75 2.67
N SER A 588 2.28 -10.13 3.67
CA SER A 588 2.49 -8.68 3.69
C SER A 588 3.25 -8.24 2.45
N TYR A 589 2.95 -7.05 1.95
CA TYR A 589 3.78 -6.41 0.94
C TYR A 589 5.03 -5.85 1.62
N ASN A 590 6.11 -6.60 1.58
CA ASN A 590 7.39 -6.16 2.14
C ASN A 590 8.09 -5.25 1.12
N VAL A 591 8.27 -3.98 1.49
CA VAL A 591 8.86 -2.94 0.62
C VAL A 591 10.36 -2.86 0.87
N PHE A 592 11.14 -3.06 -0.17
CA PHE A 592 12.61 -2.95 -0.11
C PHE A 592 13.04 -1.51 -0.36
N THR A 593 12.67 -0.62 0.55
CA THR A 593 13.16 0.75 0.54
C THR A 593 14.64 0.77 0.92
N VAL A 594 15.44 1.47 0.14
CA VAL A 594 16.88 1.61 0.40
C VAL A 594 17.25 3.07 0.56
N MET A 595 17.96 3.38 1.63
CA MET A 595 18.37 4.73 2.02
C MET A 595 19.90 4.83 1.95
N ASP A 596 20.43 5.90 1.32
CA ASP A 596 21.86 6.17 1.20
C ASP A 596 22.30 7.31 2.13
N GLU A 597 23.18 7.02 3.05
CA GLU A 597 23.72 7.98 4.02
C GLU A 597 24.93 8.78 3.50
N THR A 598 25.09 8.94 2.20
CA THR A 598 26.20 9.74 1.66
C THR A 598 25.98 11.23 1.88
N TYR A 599 24.78 11.75 1.64
CA TYR A 599 24.44 13.18 1.78
C TYR A 599 23.54 13.49 2.98
N TRP A 600 22.77 12.52 3.44
CA TRP A 600 21.77 12.65 4.50
C TRP A 600 21.97 11.62 5.58
N THR A 601 21.62 11.96 6.83
CA THR A 601 21.54 11.05 7.98
C THR A 601 20.21 11.24 8.70
N GLY A 602 19.88 10.30 9.59
CA GLY A 602 18.63 10.35 10.38
C GLY A 602 17.44 9.72 9.66
N TYR A 603 17.70 8.82 8.72
CA TYR A 603 16.64 8.00 8.14
C TYR A 603 16.00 7.10 9.20
N PRO A 604 14.67 6.93 9.14
CA PRO A 604 13.99 6.00 10.04
C PRO A 604 14.41 4.57 9.75
N ASN A 605 14.46 3.75 10.81
CA ASN A 605 14.76 2.33 10.72
C ASN A 605 14.01 1.54 11.79
N ALA A 606 14.03 0.22 11.69
CA ALA A 606 13.30 -0.67 12.58
C ALA A 606 13.67 -0.56 14.07
N VAL A 607 14.84 -0.03 14.38
CA VAL A 607 15.38 0.03 15.77
C VAL A 607 15.14 1.39 16.40
N GLU A 608 15.47 2.47 15.69
CA GLU A 608 15.49 3.82 16.26
C GLU A 608 14.17 4.58 16.04
N ALA A 609 13.48 4.29 14.94
CA ALA A 609 12.23 4.98 14.60
C ALA A 609 11.20 4.02 13.96
N PRO A 610 10.78 2.96 14.69
CA PRO A 610 10.00 1.85 14.12
C PRO A 610 8.60 2.24 13.62
N TYR A 611 8.13 3.43 13.96
CA TYR A 611 6.81 3.93 13.56
C TYR A 611 6.85 5.03 12.50
N THR A 612 8.05 5.42 12.05
CA THR A 612 8.20 6.42 10.99
C THR A 612 8.46 5.71 9.66
N ASP A 613 7.54 5.80 8.73
CA ASP A 613 7.68 5.16 7.42
C ASP A 613 8.93 5.67 6.67
N PRO A 614 9.79 4.76 6.18
CA PRO A 614 10.95 5.13 5.36
C PRO A 614 10.57 5.39 3.90
N VAL A 615 9.38 4.99 3.50
CA VAL A 615 8.93 4.97 2.10
C VAL A 615 8.64 6.39 1.62
N PRO A 616 9.35 6.92 0.61
CA PRO A 616 9.35 8.35 0.30
C PRO A 616 8.06 8.85 -0.34
N ASN A 617 7.18 7.98 -0.81
CA ASN A 617 5.92 8.37 -1.43
C ASN A 617 4.70 8.14 -0.54
N TRP A 618 4.89 7.82 0.73
CA TRP A 618 3.79 7.64 1.68
C TRP A 618 3.44 8.95 2.41
N GLY A 619 2.19 9.09 2.85
CA GLY A 619 1.71 10.32 3.48
C GLY A 619 2.50 10.75 4.72
N ASN A 620 3.07 9.77 5.46
CA ASN A 620 3.88 10.03 6.66
C ASN A 620 5.34 10.41 6.34
N THR A 621 5.76 10.36 5.09
CA THR A 621 7.12 10.74 4.64
C THR A 621 7.51 12.13 5.09
N ARG A 622 6.57 13.06 5.23
CA ARG A 622 6.81 14.40 5.74
C ARG A 622 7.47 14.41 7.13
N TYR A 623 7.20 13.41 7.98
CA TYR A 623 7.84 13.28 9.29
C TYR A 623 9.30 12.84 9.16
N MET A 624 9.62 12.01 8.18
CA MET A 624 11.01 11.69 7.84
C MET A 624 11.78 12.96 7.47
N MET A 625 11.17 13.90 6.74
CA MET A 625 11.83 15.16 6.35
C MET A 625 12.32 15.97 7.56
N VAL A 626 11.62 15.91 8.68
CA VAL A 626 12.03 16.63 9.92
C VAL A 626 13.20 15.92 10.62
N LYS A 627 13.32 14.61 10.47
CA LYS A 627 14.39 13.79 11.10
C LYS A 627 15.70 13.86 10.30
N LEU A 628 15.63 14.05 8.98
CA LEU A 628 16.79 14.10 8.11
C LEU A 628 17.69 15.32 8.40
N LYS A 629 18.99 15.09 8.39
CA LYS A 629 20.04 16.10 8.55
C LYS A 629 21.05 15.96 7.42
N PRO A 630 21.53 17.07 6.83
CA PRO A 630 22.63 16.99 5.89
C PRO A 630 23.86 16.44 6.60
N LYS A 631 24.55 15.50 5.96
CA LYS A 631 25.83 14.99 6.46
C LYS A 631 26.87 16.08 6.29
N SER A 632 27.57 16.43 7.36
CA SER A 632 28.72 17.33 7.26
C SER A 632 29.76 16.69 6.35
N ALA A 633 30.24 17.49 5.37
CA ALA A 633 31.26 17.09 4.41
C ALA A 633 32.56 16.66 5.10
#